data_34d43bfc90b8d548fcdd331c6b0d8ffd
#
_entry.id   34d43bfc90b8d548fcdd331c6b0d8ffd
#
_cell.length_a   1.000
_cell.length_b   1.000
_cell.length_c   1.000
_cell.angle_alpha   90.00
_cell.angle_beta   90.00
_cell.angle_gamma   90.00
#
_symmetry.space_group_name_H-M   'P 1'
#
loop_
_entity.id
_entity.type
_entity.pdbx_description
1 polymer ?
#
loop_
_entity_poly.entity_id
_entity_poly.type
_entity_poly.pdbx_seq_one_letter_code
_entity_poly.pdbx_strand_id
1 'polypeptide(L)'
;PAPLTLATPVLADPDDAQDYRPWTAALPPPGATPDLVPILTEGTVAFAGADGVLDPEGPGSSPRITLQPDESPAEAVDQFLTLAAHGLHLREVLSGATGRSLTGTAPITMTLDRRASAGACGEVGEPAPFDPDHGVAPCDQLWLTLTNTGGKTQDVSVLYFSAAYEVQPIWPAGNMSNRLAPGESARVGLQIEAGSTAGLEEIWVLAVPVDPDGPRVDLTRLAAPEMTRAYAGASDEMTLWLEDRMDPEAASRGFTLKPAPLSMIRQLVRLTSGSE
;
A
#
# COMPACT_ATOMS: atom_id res chain seq x y z
N PRO A 1 -7.48 -10.34 -7.88
CA PRO A 1 -6.41 -11.00 -7.11
C PRO A 1 -6.84 -12.39 -6.68
N ALA A 2 -5.87 -13.30 -6.50
CA ALA A 2 -6.18 -14.58 -5.88
C ALA A 2 -6.68 -14.32 -4.44
N PRO A 3 -7.71 -15.04 -3.98
CA PRO A 3 -8.18 -14.88 -2.61
C PRO A 3 -7.07 -15.26 -1.63
N LEU A 4 -6.93 -14.49 -0.54
CA LEU A 4 -6.01 -14.83 0.54
C LEU A 4 -6.47 -16.08 1.27
N THR A 5 -5.52 -16.88 1.70
CA THR A 5 -5.77 -18.07 2.52
C THR A 5 -5.59 -17.75 4.00
N LEU A 6 -6.53 -18.18 4.82
CA LEU A 6 -6.52 -17.95 6.26
C LEU A 6 -6.24 -19.25 7.02
N ALA A 7 -5.50 -19.17 8.11
CA ALA A 7 -5.48 -20.24 9.10
C ALA A 7 -6.83 -20.34 9.82
N THR A 8 -7.06 -21.43 10.51
CA THR A 8 -8.17 -21.53 11.46
C THR A 8 -8.00 -20.43 12.52
N PRO A 9 -9.05 -19.64 12.80
CA PRO A 9 -8.98 -18.57 13.77
C PRO A 9 -8.55 -19.08 15.16
N VAL A 10 -7.71 -18.30 15.81
CA VAL A 10 -7.27 -18.56 17.19
C VAL A 10 -8.12 -17.69 18.11
N LEU A 11 -8.76 -18.30 19.08
CA LEU A 11 -9.54 -17.60 20.12
C LEU A 11 -8.60 -17.20 21.25
N ALA A 12 -8.59 -15.92 21.60
CA ALA A 12 -7.92 -15.47 22.81
C ALA A 12 -8.73 -15.85 24.07
N ASP A 13 -10.09 -15.92 23.95
CA ASP A 13 -11.00 -16.46 24.95
C ASP A 13 -11.81 -17.62 24.35
N PRO A 14 -11.72 -18.86 24.93
CA PRO A 14 -12.46 -20.02 24.45
C PRO A 14 -13.99 -19.93 24.59
N ASP A 15 -14.48 -19.05 25.45
CA ASP A 15 -15.92 -18.87 25.68
C ASP A 15 -16.59 -17.99 24.61
N ASP A 16 -15.79 -17.32 23.76
CA ASP A 16 -16.25 -16.49 22.66
C ASP A 16 -16.51 -17.35 21.40
N ALA A 17 -17.44 -18.28 21.51
CA ALA A 17 -17.82 -19.20 20.44
C ALA A 17 -18.60 -18.50 19.32
N GLN A 18 -17.89 -17.75 18.49
CA GLN A 18 -18.44 -17.14 17.29
C GLN A 18 -18.52 -18.13 16.12
N ASP A 19 -19.46 -17.89 15.20
CA ASP A 19 -19.62 -18.73 14.01
C ASP A 19 -18.54 -18.40 12.96
N TYR A 20 -17.49 -19.22 12.88
CA TYR A 20 -16.37 -19.07 11.94
C TYR A 20 -16.59 -19.75 10.58
N ARG A 21 -17.78 -20.24 10.29
CA ARG A 21 -18.07 -20.96 9.02
C ARG A 21 -17.69 -20.18 7.76
N PRO A 22 -17.91 -18.86 7.68
CA PRO A 22 -17.46 -18.09 6.52
C PRO A 22 -15.95 -18.16 6.28
N TRP A 23 -15.15 -18.27 7.35
CA TRP A 23 -13.69 -18.26 7.28
C TRP A 23 -13.09 -19.60 6.90
N THR A 24 -13.81 -20.69 7.11
CA THR A 24 -13.35 -22.03 6.70
C THR A 24 -13.23 -22.16 5.18
N ALA A 25 -13.98 -21.36 4.41
CA ALA A 25 -13.88 -21.34 2.96
C ALA A 25 -12.54 -20.78 2.44
N ALA A 26 -11.84 -20.00 3.27
CA ALA A 26 -10.55 -19.41 2.97
C ALA A 26 -9.36 -20.26 3.45
N LEU A 27 -9.58 -21.46 3.99
CA LEU A 27 -8.50 -22.33 4.45
C LEU A 27 -7.61 -22.76 3.29
N PRO A 28 -6.28 -22.78 3.49
CA PRO A 28 -5.35 -23.24 2.47
C PRO A 28 -5.53 -24.73 2.19
N PRO A 29 -5.11 -25.20 1.01
CA PRO A 29 -5.04 -26.63 0.71
C PRO A 29 -4.18 -27.36 1.76
N PRO A 30 -4.43 -28.65 2.01
CA PRO A 30 -3.61 -29.43 2.94
C PRO A 30 -2.10 -29.33 2.62
N GLY A 31 -1.31 -28.94 3.62
CA GLY A 31 0.13 -28.77 3.51
C GLY A 31 0.62 -27.42 2.97
N ALA A 32 -0.28 -26.50 2.60
CA ALA A 32 0.08 -25.12 2.27
C ALA A 32 0.10 -24.24 3.53
N THR A 33 0.97 -23.25 3.52
CA THR A 33 1.02 -22.23 4.57
C THR A 33 -0.06 -21.18 4.33
N PRO A 34 -0.84 -20.77 5.34
CA PRO A 34 -1.80 -19.68 5.19
C PRO A 34 -1.08 -18.34 4.99
N ASP A 35 -1.75 -17.41 4.33
CA ASP A 35 -1.23 -16.05 4.18
C ASP A 35 -1.37 -15.25 5.49
N LEU A 36 -2.49 -15.44 6.20
CA LEU A 36 -2.79 -14.75 7.45
C LEU A 36 -3.40 -15.70 8.49
N VAL A 37 -3.19 -15.37 9.77
CA VAL A 37 -3.78 -16.03 10.92
C VAL A 37 -4.70 -15.05 11.63
N PRO A 38 -6.03 -15.22 11.59
CA PRO A 38 -6.94 -14.41 12.37
C PRO A 38 -6.83 -14.74 13.86
N ILE A 39 -6.74 -13.73 14.71
CA ILE A 39 -6.71 -13.86 16.17
C ILE A 39 -7.82 -13.00 16.75
N LEU A 40 -8.71 -13.65 17.49
CA LEU A 40 -9.88 -13.02 18.06
C LEU A 40 -9.62 -12.66 19.50
N THR A 41 -9.86 -11.40 19.81
CA THR A 41 -9.89 -10.85 21.15
C THR A 41 -11.25 -10.18 21.36
N GLU A 42 -11.58 -9.81 22.60
CA GLU A 42 -12.84 -9.12 22.89
C GLU A 42 -13.02 -7.87 21.99
N GLY A 43 -14.03 -7.91 21.13
CA GLY A 43 -14.37 -6.80 20.23
C GLY A 43 -13.35 -6.49 19.12
N THR A 44 -12.33 -7.34 18.89
CA THR A 44 -11.29 -7.07 17.90
C THR A 44 -10.87 -8.34 17.19
N VAL A 45 -10.68 -8.25 15.86
CA VAL A 45 -10.01 -9.27 15.04
C VAL A 45 -8.66 -8.74 14.62
N ALA A 46 -7.59 -9.43 14.98
CA ALA A 46 -6.24 -9.13 14.52
C ALA A 46 -5.79 -10.16 13.47
N PHE A 47 -4.94 -9.76 12.55
CA PHE A 47 -4.41 -10.63 11.51
C PHE A 47 -2.88 -10.73 11.66
N ALA A 48 -2.43 -11.84 12.18
CA ALA A 48 -1.01 -12.16 12.21
C ALA A 48 -0.53 -12.70 10.86
N GLY A 49 0.77 -12.62 10.59
CA GLY A 49 1.39 -13.37 9.51
C GLY A 49 1.29 -14.89 9.72
N ALA A 50 1.85 -15.65 8.79
CA ALA A 50 1.82 -17.13 8.82
C ALA A 50 2.44 -17.75 10.09
N ASP A 51 3.27 -17.00 10.81
CA ASP A 51 3.86 -17.39 12.10
C ASP A 51 2.89 -17.28 13.30
N GLY A 52 1.75 -16.62 13.10
CA GLY A 52 0.75 -16.40 14.15
C GLY A 52 1.16 -15.41 15.24
N VAL A 53 2.24 -14.65 15.04
CA VAL A 53 2.75 -13.68 16.02
C VAL A 53 2.06 -12.35 15.86
N LEU A 54 1.43 -11.87 16.95
CA LEU A 54 0.92 -10.50 17.05
C LEU A 54 2.01 -9.58 17.56
N ASP A 55 2.45 -8.66 16.72
CA ASP A 55 3.36 -7.60 17.11
C ASP A 55 2.70 -6.23 16.84
N PRO A 56 2.08 -5.62 17.85
CA PRO A 56 1.35 -4.36 17.68
C PRO A 56 2.27 -3.16 17.45
N GLU A 57 3.55 -3.25 17.75
CA GLU A 57 4.49 -2.12 17.70
C GLU A 57 5.76 -2.42 16.89
N GLY A 58 5.95 -3.66 16.50
CA GLY A 58 7.12 -4.09 15.75
C GLY A 58 7.04 -3.84 14.25
N PRO A 59 8.12 -4.11 13.53
CA PRO A 59 8.15 -4.00 12.07
C PRO A 59 7.15 -4.88 11.34
N GLY A 60 6.63 -5.91 12.01
CA GLY A 60 5.61 -6.82 11.50
C GLY A 60 4.27 -6.69 12.21
N SER A 61 3.94 -5.49 12.74
CA SER A 61 2.70 -5.31 13.48
C SER A 61 1.50 -5.76 12.66
N SER A 62 0.58 -6.40 13.37
CA SER A 62 -0.57 -7.05 12.76
C SER A 62 -1.75 -6.08 12.70
N PRO A 63 -2.37 -5.87 11.52
CA PRO A 63 -3.54 -5.03 11.40
C PRO A 63 -4.69 -5.59 12.25
N ARG A 64 -5.53 -4.70 12.76
CA ARG A 64 -6.65 -5.03 13.62
C ARG A 64 -7.92 -4.37 13.14
N ILE A 65 -9.03 -5.10 13.24
CA ILE A 65 -10.37 -4.59 12.99
C ILE A 65 -11.10 -4.53 14.32
N THR A 66 -11.54 -3.33 14.72
CA THR A 66 -12.45 -3.17 15.86
C THR A 66 -13.87 -3.44 15.37
N LEU A 67 -14.51 -4.47 15.94
CA LEU A 67 -15.86 -4.83 15.58
C LEU A 67 -16.85 -3.83 16.18
N GLN A 68 -17.77 -3.34 15.35
CA GLN A 68 -18.87 -2.51 15.83
C GLN A 68 -19.93 -3.41 16.48
N PRO A 69 -20.71 -2.90 17.46
CA PRO A 69 -21.69 -3.72 18.20
C PRO A 69 -22.73 -4.43 17.33
N ASP A 70 -23.04 -3.85 16.16
CA ASP A 70 -24.04 -4.36 15.22
C ASP A 70 -23.42 -4.99 13.96
N GLU A 71 -22.09 -5.08 13.91
CA GLU A 71 -21.36 -5.61 12.75
C GLU A 71 -21.10 -7.10 12.94
N SER A 72 -21.35 -7.86 11.86
CA SER A 72 -20.97 -9.25 11.82
C SER A 72 -19.44 -9.37 11.69
N PRO A 73 -18.75 -10.09 12.59
CA PRO A 73 -17.30 -10.32 12.45
C PRO A 73 -16.91 -10.88 11.09
N ALA A 74 -17.77 -11.69 10.48
CA ALA A 74 -17.54 -12.26 9.17
C ALA A 74 -17.55 -11.21 8.05
N GLU A 75 -18.43 -10.20 8.12
CA GLU A 75 -18.49 -9.13 7.13
C GLU A 75 -17.28 -8.20 7.25
N ALA A 76 -16.88 -7.83 8.46
CA ALA A 76 -15.69 -7.02 8.72
C ALA A 76 -14.42 -7.72 8.19
N VAL A 77 -14.29 -9.02 8.42
CA VAL A 77 -13.17 -9.82 7.91
C VAL A 77 -13.20 -9.90 6.39
N ASP A 78 -14.35 -10.12 5.76
CA ASP A 78 -14.46 -10.21 4.30
C ASP A 78 -14.05 -8.89 3.62
N GLN A 79 -14.47 -7.76 4.17
CA GLN A 79 -14.05 -6.44 3.69
C GLN A 79 -12.54 -6.24 3.82
N PHE A 80 -11.98 -6.54 4.99
CA PHE A 80 -10.53 -6.47 5.21
C PHE A 80 -9.76 -7.35 4.23
N LEU A 81 -10.18 -8.60 4.04
CA LEU A 81 -9.50 -9.53 3.14
C LEU A 81 -9.54 -9.06 1.68
N THR A 82 -10.61 -8.40 1.27
CA THR A 82 -10.71 -7.81 -0.07
C THR A 82 -9.66 -6.72 -0.26
N LEU A 83 -9.52 -5.82 0.70
CA LEU A 83 -8.51 -4.74 0.67
C LEU A 83 -7.08 -5.31 0.76
N ALA A 84 -6.85 -6.23 1.70
CA ALA A 84 -5.54 -6.86 1.89
C ALA A 84 -5.10 -7.65 0.65
N ALA A 85 -6.00 -8.41 0.04
CA ALA A 85 -5.70 -9.14 -1.19
C ALA A 85 -5.31 -8.20 -2.33
N HIS A 86 -6.02 -7.07 -2.47
CA HIS A 86 -5.67 -6.06 -3.46
C HIS A 86 -4.28 -5.46 -3.19
N GLY A 87 -4.02 -5.01 -1.97
CA GLY A 87 -2.75 -4.37 -1.59
C GLY A 87 -1.55 -5.32 -1.75
N LEU A 88 -1.67 -6.56 -1.28
CA LEU A 88 -0.60 -7.56 -1.39
C LEU A 88 -0.33 -7.92 -2.86
N HIS A 89 -1.39 -8.13 -3.65
CA HIS A 89 -1.24 -8.44 -5.07
C HIS A 89 -0.65 -7.26 -5.86
N LEU A 90 -1.07 -6.03 -5.57
CA LEU A 90 -0.49 -4.84 -6.21
C LEU A 90 1.01 -4.71 -5.90
N ARG A 91 1.43 -4.96 -4.67
CA ARG A 91 2.86 -5.01 -4.29
C ARG A 91 3.63 -6.04 -5.12
N GLU A 92 3.08 -7.23 -5.30
CA GLU A 92 3.69 -8.29 -6.09
C GLU A 92 3.83 -7.88 -7.56
N VAL A 93 2.75 -7.40 -8.17
CA VAL A 93 2.73 -6.96 -9.58
C VAL A 93 3.72 -5.82 -9.81
N LEU A 94 3.73 -4.80 -8.97
CA LEU A 94 4.65 -3.66 -9.10
C LEU A 94 6.11 -4.09 -8.89
N SER A 95 6.38 -4.92 -7.88
CA SER A 95 7.72 -5.47 -7.63
C SER A 95 8.21 -6.30 -8.82
N GLY A 96 7.35 -7.15 -9.37
CA GLY A 96 7.64 -7.94 -10.56
C GLY A 96 7.85 -7.08 -11.81
N ALA A 97 7.10 -5.97 -11.94
CA ALA A 97 7.23 -5.04 -13.06
C ALA A 97 8.54 -4.26 -13.05
N THR A 98 9.08 -3.95 -11.86
CA THR A 98 10.32 -3.19 -11.70
C THR A 98 11.58 -4.08 -11.64
N GLY A 99 11.42 -5.35 -11.38
CA GLY A 99 12.42 -6.30 -10.88
C GLY A 99 13.60 -6.67 -11.78
N ARG A 100 13.98 -5.89 -12.81
CA ARG A 100 15.17 -6.19 -13.64
C ARG A 100 15.92 -4.99 -14.21
N SER A 101 15.79 -3.81 -13.66
CA SER A 101 16.70 -2.72 -14.03
C SER A 101 17.98 -2.77 -13.17
N LEU A 102 18.79 -3.79 -13.37
CA LEU A 102 20.04 -4.01 -12.63
C LEU A 102 21.19 -3.06 -13.01
N THR A 103 21.01 -2.14 -13.95
CA THR A 103 22.13 -1.40 -14.54
C THR A 103 21.89 0.10 -14.75
N GLY A 104 20.82 0.69 -14.21
CA GLY A 104 20.56 2.12 -14.37
C GLY A 104 20.38 2.84 -13.03
N THR A 105 20.92 4.06 -12.92
CA THR A 105 20.56 4.99 -11.85
C THR A 105 19.05 5.27 -11.96
N ALA A 106 18.31 5.20 -10.85
CA ALA A 106 16.89 5.57 -10.85
C ALA A 106 16.74 7.00 -11.39
N PRO A 107 15.81 7.23 -12.35
CA PRO A 107 15.66 8.56 -12.94
C PRO A 107 15.08 9.59 -11.96
N ILE A 108 14.49 9.13 -10.87
CA ILE A 108 13.96 9.98 -9.81
C ILE A 108 14.81 9.77 -8.56
N THR A 109 15.13 10.87 -7.89
CA THR A 109 15.66 10.87 -6.53
C THR A 109 14.57 11.35 -5.57
N MET A 110 14.58 10.83 -4.36
CA MET A 110 13.65 11.20 -3.31
C MET A 110 14.42 11.60 -2.04
N THR A 111 14.03 12.73 -1.45
CA THR A 111 14.36 13.04 -0.06
C THR A 111 13.07 13.08 0.76
N LEU A 112 13.15 12.69 2.01
CA LEU A 112 12.02 12.63 2.92
C LEU A 112 12.32 13.42 4.19
N ASP A 113 11.47 14.41 4.48
CA ASP A 113 11.51 15.18 5.71
C ASP A 113 10.31 14.80 6.57
N ARG A 114 10.51 14.79 7.89
CA ARG A 114 9.47 14.63 8.90
C ARG A 114 9.24 15.95 9.62
N ARG A 115 7.97 16.26 9.91
CA ARG A 115 7.56 17.25 10.88
C ARG A 115 6.81 16.54 11.98
N ALA A 116 7.41 16.45 13.15
CA ALA A 116 6.78 15.84 14.31
C ALA A 116 5.54 16.63 14.71
N SER A 117 4.48 15.94 15.13
CA SER A 117 3.31 16.57 15.71
C SER A 117 3.70 17.34 16.99
N ALA A 118 3.15 18.55 17.15
CA ALA A 118 3.37 19.39 18.33
C ALA A 118 2.16 19.36 19.29
N GLY A 119 1.14 18.55 19.01
CA GLY A 119 -0.10 18.46 19.76
C GLY A 119 -1.21 17.85 18.92
N ALA A 120 -2.23 18.60 18.59
CA ALA A 120 -3.31 18.15 17.72
C ALA A 120 -2.81 17.95 16.28
N CYS A 121 -3.48 17.06 15.52
CA CYS A 121 -3.20 16.90 14.11
C CYS A 121 -3.29 18.24 13.36
N GLY A 122 -2.25 18.55 12.57
CA GLY A 122 -2.11 19.82 11.87
C GLY A 122 -1.18 20.82 12.58
N GLU A 123 -0.93 20.67 13.87
CA GLU A 123 0.09 21.42 14.59
C GLU A 123 1.42 20.67 14.51
N VAL A 124 2.38 21.20 13.75
CA VAL A 124 3.64 20.51 13.49
C VAL A 124 4.85 21.37 13.80
N GLY A 125 5.91 20.71 14.21
CA GLY A 125 7.22 21.30 14.45
C GLY A 125 7.99 21.64 13.17
N GLU A 126 9.24 22.03 13.37
CA GLU A 126 10.17 22.30 12.27
C GLU A 126 10.48 21.02 11.47
N PRO A 127 10.73 21.14 10.16
CA PRO A 127 11.11 20.02 9.34
C PRO A 127 12.49 19.48 9.74
N ALA A 128 12.62 18.17 9.81
CA ALA A 128 13.89 17.48 9.98
C ALA A 128 13.99 16.33 8.97
N PRO A 129 15.19 15.94 8.55
CA PRO A 129 15.35 14.74 7.73
C PRO A 129 14.69 13.54 8.41
N PHE A 130 13.98 12.73 7.61
CA PHE A 130 13.38 11.49 8.12
C PHE A 130 14.47 10.51 8.56
N ASP A 131 14.34 10.01 9.78
CA ASP A 131 15.19 8.98 10.35
C ASP A 131 14.40 7.67 10.44
N PRO A 132 14.74 6.64 9.67
CA PRO A 132 14.02 5.36 9.68
C PRO A 132 14.10 4.64 11.03
N ASP A 133 15.12 4.89 11.84
CA ASP A 133 15.30 4.25 13.15
C ASP A 133 14.31 4.81 14.20
N HIS A 134 13.88 6.06 14.03
CA HIS A 134 12.91 6.70 14.94
C HIS A 134 11.45 6.52 14.50
N GLY A 135 11.21 6.23 13.20
CA GLY A 135 9.87 6.10 12.67
C GLY A 135 9.05 7.39 12.72
N VAL A 136 7.73 7.24 12.69
CA VAL A 136 6.74 8.31 12.74
C VAL A 136 5.66 7.99 13.77
N ALA A 137 4.98 9.01 14.24
CA ALA A 137 3.84 8.91 15.15
C ALA A 137 2.55 9.41 14.46
N PRO A 138 1.36 9.07 14.99
CA PRO A 138 0.12 9.67 14.55
C PRO A 138 0.21 11.20 14.57
N CYS A 139 -0.40 11.84 13.58
CA CYS A 139 -0.39 13.29 13.34
C CYS A 139 0.94 13.90 12.87
N ASP A 140 2.01 13.13 12.74
CA ASP A 140 3.21 13.57 12.05
C ASP A 140 2.93 13.88 10.58
N GLN A 141 3.72 14.75 9.99
CA GLN A 141 3.72 14.99 8.55
C GLN A 141 5.02 14.51 7.94
N LEU A 142 4.88 13.85 6.79
CA LEU A 142 5.98 13.45 5.92
C LEU A 142 5.95 14.26 4.64
N TRP A 143 7.11 14.77 4.24
CA TRP A 143 7.26 15.59 3.05
C TRP A 143 8.32 15.00 2.13
N LEU A 144 7.87 14.52 0.97
CA LEU A 144 8.73 14.00 -0.07
C LEU A 144 9.12 15.13 -1.03
N THR A 145 10.40 15.24 -1.35
CA THR A 145 10.86 16.02 -2.50
C THR A 145 11.35 15.02 -3.54
N LEU A 146 10.66 15.01 -4.69
CA LEU A 146 10.93 14.14 -5.82
C LEU A 146 11.59 14.96 -6.91
N THR A 147 12.77 14.55 -7.37
CA THR A 147 13.52 15.26 -8.42
C THR A 147 13.82 14.33 -9.57
N ASN A 148 13.46 14.73 -10.79
CA ASN A 148 13.85 14.01 -12.00
C ASN A 148 15.31 14.33 -12.34
N THR A 149 16.20 13.40 -12.01
CA THR A 149 17.64 13.47 -12.32
C THR A 149 18.00 12.77 -13.62
N GLY A 150 17.01 12.16 -14.28
CA GLY A 150 17.18 11.52 -15.58
C GLY A 150 17.15 12.47 -16.76
N GLY A 151 17.49 11.96 -17.94
CA GLY A 151 17.48 12.75 -19.19
C GLY A 151 16.16 12.74 -19.95
N LYS A 152 15.12 12.07 -19.44
CA LYS A 152 13.79 12.01 -20.05
C LYS A 152 12.73 12.56 -19.11
N THR A 153 11.66 13.11 -19.66
CA THR A 153 10.46 13.45 -18.91
C THR A 153 9.89 12.18 -18.25
N GLN A 154 9.46 12.32 -16.99
CA GLN A 154 8.89 11.23 -16.20
C GLN A 154 7.47 11.61 -15.75
N ASP A 155 6.52 10.70 -15.89
CA ASP A 155 5.27 10.77 -15.14
C ASP A 155 5.45 9.97 -13.84
N VAL A 156 5.20 10.62 -12.71
CA VAL A 156 5.50 10.07 -11.38
C VAL A 156 4.22 9.89 -10.60
N SER A 157 4.07 8.75 -9.94
CA SER A 157 2.94 8.46 -9.05
C SER A 157 3.45 8.03 -7.69
N VAL A 158 2.77 8.46 -6.63
CA VAL A 158 3.10 8.07 -5.24
C VAL A 158 1.92 7.31 -4.66
N LEU A 159 2.20 6.09 -4.21
CA LEU A 159 1.27 5.23 -3.49
C LEU A 159 1.76 5.04 -2.05
N TYR A 160 0.83 4.93 -1.13
CA TYR A 160 1.09 4.61 0.26
C TYR A 160 0.42 3.29 0.61
N PHE A 161 1.19 2.37 1.17
CA PHE A 161 0.72 1.08 1.65
C PHE A 161 0.74 1.10 3.17
N SER A 162 -0.43 1.07 3.78
CA SER A 162 -0.56 1.09 5.23
C SER A 162 -0.21 -0.27 5.86
N ALA A 163 0.01 -0.25 7.17
CA ALA A 163 0.16 -1.47 7.97
C ALA A 163 -1.10 -2.35 7.96
N ALA A 164 -2.26 -1.76 7.66
CA ALA A 164 -3.53 -2.48 7.49
C ALA A 164 -3.72 -3.04 6.06
N TYR A 165 -2.67 -3.07 5.23
CA TYR A 165 -2.68 -3.51 3.82
C TYR A 165 -3.52 -2.64 2.86
N GLU A 166 -4.03 -1.51 3.30
CA GLU A 166 -4.68 -0.56 2.42
C GLU A 166 -3.68 0.13 1.50
N VAL A 167 -4.14 0.47 0.31
CA VAL A 167 -3.36 1.25 -0.65
C VAL A 167 -4.05 2.58 -0.86
N GLN A 168 -3.31 3.66 -0.62
CA GLN A 168 -3.82 5.03 -0.78
C GLN A 168 -3.06 5.76 -1.89
N PRO A 169 -3.78 6.43 -2.82
CA PRO A 169 -3.17 7.31 -3.81
C PRO A 169 -2.74 8.62 -3.14
N ILE A 170 -1.45 8.94 -3.16
CA ILE A 170 -0.94 10.17 -2.54
C ILE A 170 -0.73 11.28 -3.58
N TRP A 171 -0.12 10.96 -4.71
CA TRP A 171 0.17 11.95 -5.75
C TRP A 171 0.26 11.28 -7.13
N PRO A 172 -0.32 11.92 -8.18
CA PRO A 172 -0.96 13.24 -8.18
C PRO A 172 -2.28 13.26 -7.42
N ALA A 173 -2.56 14.39 -6.75
CA ALA A 173 -3.84 14.65 -6.11
C ALA A 173 -4.71 15.53 -7.04
N GLY A 174 -5.96 15.13 -7.25
CA GLY A 174 -6.88 15.86 -8.10
C GLY A 174 -6.34 16.09 -9.52
N ASN A 175 -6.32 17.36 -9.96
CA ASN A 175 -5.86 17.73 -11.31
C ASN A 175 -4.38 18.17 -11.38
N MET A 176 -3.58 17.88 -10.36
CA MET A 176 -2.16 18.24 -10.33
C MET A 176 -1.39 17.50 -11.43
N SER A 177 -0.38 18.17 -12.00
CA SER A 177 0.52 17.52 -12.94
C SER A 177 1.49 16.61 -12.19
N ASN A 178 1.61 15.38 -12.65
CA ASN A 178 2.62 14.43 -12.19
C ASN A 178 3.81 14.30 -13.16
N ARG A 179 3.86 15.17 -14.18
CA ARG A 179 4.90 15.17 -15.20
C ARG A 179 6.06 16.04 -14.74
N LEU A 180 7.25 15.46 -14.66
CA LEU A 180 8.48 16.12 -14.29
C LEU A 180 9.46 16.09 -15.49
N ALA A 181 9.80 17.28 -16.02
CA ALA A 181 10.88 17.42 -16.99
C ALA A 181 12.26 17.13 -16.34
N PRO A 182 13.32 16.86 -17.11
CA PRO A 182 14.66 16.74 -16.57
C PRO A 182 15.07 17.93 -15.69
N GLY A 183 15.51 17.65 -14.47
CA GLY A 183 15.86 18.65 -13.45
C GLY A 183 14.69 19.25 -12.67
N GLU A 184 13.46 18.95 -13.02
CA GLU A 184 12.29 19.44 -12.32
C GLU A 184 12.03 18.64 -11.04
N SER A 185 11.43 19.32 -10.05
CA SER A 185 11.09 18.72 -8.74
C SER A 185 9.64 18.97 -8.38
N ALA A 186 9.06 18.02 -7.66
CA ALA A 186 7.77 18.15 -7.00
C ALA A 186 7.91 17.91 -5.50
N ARG A 187 7.07 18.58 -4.71
CA ARG A 187 6.98 18.37 -3.27
C ARG A 187 5.62 17.81 -2.92
N VAL A 188 5.62 16.67 -2.24
CA VAL A 188 4.42 15.90 -1.88
C VAL A 188 4.37 15.77 -0.36
N GLY A 189 3.26 16.17 0.24
CA GLY A 189 3.04 16.05 1.69
C GLY A 189 1.97 15.00 1.98
N LEU A 190 2.16 14.24 3.05
CA LEU A 190 1.16 13.36 3.62
C LEU A 190 1.16 13.53 5.14
N GLN A 191 -0.01 13.40 5.75
CA GLN A 191 -0.17 13.43 7.20
C GLN A 191 -0.62 12.05 7.67
N ILE A 192 0.04 11.55 8.71
CA ILE A 192 -0.35 10.31 9.37
C ILE A 192 -1.63 10.59 10.17
N GLU A 193 -2.67 9.80 9.96
CA GLU A 193 -3.93 9.97 10.66
C GLU A 193 -3.83 9.54 12.13
N ALA A 194 -4.63 10.17 13.00
CA ALA A 194 -4.62 9.90 14.43
C ALA A 194 -4.98 8.43 14.79
N GLY A 195 -5.82 7.80 13.96
CA GLY A 195 -6.30 6.42 14.16
C GLY A 195 -5.54 5.37 13.37
N SER A 196 -4.39 5.72 12.78
CA SER A 196 -3.63 4.76 11.97
C SER A 196 -3.12 3.59 12.80
N THR A 197 -3.21 2.39 12.24
CA THR A 197 -2.66 1.17 12.85
C THR A 197 -1.14 1.24 12.89
N ALA A 198 -0.55 1.07 14.07
CA ALA A 198 0.90 0.98 14.20
C ALA A 198 1.46 -0.19 13.37
N GLY A 199 2.62 0.01 12.76
CA GLY A 199 3.23 -1.02 11.95
C GLY A 199 4.20 -0.52 10.90
N LEU A 200 4.56 -1.44 10.02
CA LEU A 200 5.43 -1.13 8.90
C LEU A 200 4.59 -0.70 7.70
N GLU A 201 4.83 0.51 7.28
CA GLU A 201 4.17 1.16 6.15
C GLU A 201 5.17 1.45 5.05
N GLU A 202 4.69 1.71 3.85
CA GLU A 202 5.55 1.89 2.70
C GLU A 202 5.09 3.05 1.82
N ILE A 203 6.02 3.89 1.43
CA ILE A 203 5.83 4.89 0.37
C ILE A 203 6.47 4.36 -0.90
N TRP A 204 5.70 4.23 -1.95
CA TRP A 204 6.17 3.78 -3.26
C TRP A 204 6.10 4.93 -4.26
N VAL A 205 7.24 5.32 -4.80
CA VAL A 205 7.35 6.30 -5.87
C VAL A 205 7.59 5.55 -7.17
N LEU A 206 6.64 5.64 -8.08
CA LEU A 206 6.65 4.98 -9.38
C LEU A 206 6.91 6.02 -10.46
N ALA A 207 7.83 5.75 -11.39
CA ALA A 207 8.16 6.67 -12.47
C ALA A 207 8.18 5.95 -13.82
N VAL A 208 7.52 6.53 -14.80
CA VAL A 208 7.41 6.05 -16.17
C VAL A 208 7.96 7.12 -17.12
N PRO A 209 8.97 6.81 -17.96
CA PRO A 209 9.43 7.76 -18.96
C PRO A 209 8.36 7.95 -20.04
N VAL A 210 8.08 9.20 -20.36
CA VAL A 210 7.06 9.58 -21.33
C VAL A 210 7.59 10.62 -22.31
N ASP A 211 6.95 10.73 -23.46
CA ASP A 211 7.16 11.88 -24.35
C ASP A 211 6.48 13.11 -23.74
N PRO A 212 7.11 14.31 -23.80
CA PRO A 212 6.57 15.52 -23.17
C PRO A 212 5.12 15.84 -23.58
N ASP A 213 4.78 15.60 -24.86
CA ASP A 213 3.46 15.85 -25.43
C ASP A 213 2.57 14.59 -25.48
N GLY A 214 3.08 13.46 -24.97
CA GLY A 214 2.35 12.19 -24.94
C GLY A 214 1.23 12.14 -23.89
N PRO A 215 0.42 11.08 -23.91
CA PRO A 215 -0.61 10.87 -22.89
C PRO A 215 0.04 10.78 -21.51
N ARG A 216 -0.71 11.22 -20.49
CA ARG A 216 -0.27 11.17 -19.09
C ARG A 216 -0.45 9.76 -18.55
N VAL A 217 0.57 9.26 -17.85
CA VAL A 217 0.53 8.03 -17.07
C VAL A 217 0.23 8.38 -15.61
N ASP A 218 -0.85 7.83 -15.05
CA ASP A 218 -1.25 8.02 -13.66
C ASP A 218 -1.54 6.66 -13.01
N LEU A 219 -0.57 6.15 -12.28
CA LEU A 219 -0.63 4.85 -11.62
C LEU A 219 -1.36 4.89 -10.27
N THR A 220 -1.82 6.06 -9.80
CA THR A 220 -2.61 6.15 -8.57
C THR A 220 -3.96 5.44 -8.68
N ARG A 221 -4.45 5.26 -9.90
CA ARG A 221 -5.68 4.49 -10.18
C ARG A 221 -5.59 3.04 -9.72
N LEU A 222 -4.39 2.48 -9.65
CA LEU A 222 -4.17 1.12 -9.19
C LEU A 222 -4.45 0.94 -7.68
N ALA A 223 -4.55 2.03 -6.92
CA ALA A 223 -4.83 1.97 -5.48
C ALA A 223 -6.26 1.48 -5.16
N ALA A 224 -7.23 1.72 -6.03
CA ALA A 224 -8.63 1.39 -5.78
C ALA A 224 -9.06 0.09 -6.51
N PRO A 225 -9.54 -0.92 -5.78
CA PRO A 225 -9.92 -2.20 -6.38
C PRO A 225 -11.12 -2.11 -7.34
N GLU A 226 -11.99 -1.11 -7.17
CA GLU A 226 -13.23 -0.99 -7.94
C GLU A 226 -13.19 0.06 -9.07
N MET A 227 -12.22 0.96 -9.09
CA MET A 227 -12.16 2.06 -10.05
C MET A 227 -11.62 1.66 -11.44
N THR A 228 -11.08 0.49 -11.58
CA THR A 228 -10.45 0.01 -12.82
C THR A 228 -11.41 -0.17 -13.99
N ARG A 229 -12.72 -0.26 -13.76
CA ARG A 229 -13.72 -0.49 -14.83
C ARG A 229 -14.63 0.68 -15.18
N ALA A 230 -14.71 1.71 -14.34
CA ALA A 230 -15.71 2.76 -14.46
C ALA A 230 -15.25 4.00 -15.26
N TYR A 231 -13.97 4.22 -15.42
CA TYR A 231 -13.40 5.36 -16.17
C TYR A 231 -12.73 4.88 -17.46
N ALA A 232 -13.54 4.54 -18.45
CA ALA A 232 -13.12 4.29 -19.84
C ALA A 232 -12.72 5.59 -20.57
N GLY A 233 -12.00 6.48 -19.90
CA GLY A 233 -11.26 7.55 -20.55
C GLY A 233 -9.85 7.02 -20.86
N ALA A 234 -9.29 7.40 -22.01
CA ALA A 234 -8.03 6.89 -22.55
C ALA A 234 -6.99 6.56 -21.47
N SER A 235 -6.99 5.32 -20.99
CA SER A 235 -5.97 4.80 -20.09
C SER A 235 -4.70 4.66 -20.92
N ASP A 236 -3.58 5.10 -20.37
CA ASP A 236 -2.28 4.90 -20.98
C ASP A 236 -1.91 3.41 -21.02
N GLU A 237 -1.01 3.05 -21.93
CA GLU A 237 -0.61 1.65 -22.16
C GLU A 237 0.03 1.00 -20.91
N MET A 238 0.71 1.79 -20.06
CA MET A 238 1.36 1.25 -18.85
C MET A 238 0.32 0.88 -17.80
N THR A 239 -0.66 1.74 -17.56
CA THR A 239 -1.77 1.46 -16.63
C THR A 239 -2.54 0.23 -17.09
N LEU A 240 -2.94 0.17 -18.36
CA LEU A 240 -3.63 -1.00 -18.92
C LEU A 240 -2.82 -2.30 -18.78
N TRP A 241 -1.51 -2.22 -19.01
CA TRP A 241 -0.61 -3.37 -18.88
C TRP A 241 -0.49 -3.86 -17.42
N LEU A 242 -0.51 -2.95 -16.43
CA LEU A 242 -0.50 -3.30 -15.02
C LEU A 242 -1.87 -3.84 -14.57
N GLU A 243 -2.96 -3.22 -14.99
CA GLU A 243 -4.34 -3.68 -14.72
C GLU A 243 -4.57 -5.11 -15.24
N ASP A 244 -4.08 -5.42 -16.44
CA ASP A 244 -4.13 -6.78 -16.99
C ASP A 244 -3.42 -7.80 -16.10
N ARG A 245 -2.32 -7.40 -15.43
CA ARG A 245 -1.60 -8.26 -14.48
C ARG A 245 -2.25 -8.36 -13.11
N MET A 246 -3.06 -7.39 -12.75
CA MET A 246 -3.90 -7.43 -11.53
C MET A 246 -5.11 -8.38 -11.70
N ASP A 247 -5.46 -8.74 -12.95
CA ASP A 247 -6.54 -9.67 -13.22
C ASP A 247 -6.01 -11.11 -13.28
N PRO A 248 -6.40 -11.99 -12.33
CA PRO A 248 -5.93 -13.37 -12.29
C PRO A 248 -6.36 -14.18 -13.52
N GLU A 249 -7.44 -13.79 -14.21
CA GLU A 249 -7.90 -14.47 -15.43
C GLU A 249 -7.10 -14.03 -16.67
N ALA A 250 -6.49 -12.84 -16.64
CA ALA A 250 -5.69 -12.35 -17.75
C ALA A 250 -4.37 -13.09 -17.92
N ALA A 251 -3.84 -13.68 -16.86
CA ALA A 251 -2.62 -14.51 -16.91
C ALA A 251 -2.70 -15.66 -17.93
N SER A 252 -3.91 -16.04 -18.37
CA SER A 252 -4.16 -17.05 -19.39
C SER A 252 -4.15 -16.52 -20.83
N ARG A 253 -4.13 -15.19 -21.05
CA ARG A 253 -4.39 -14.57 -22.37
C ARG A 253 -3.16 -14.32 -23.24
N GLY A 254 -1.99 -14.77 -22.81
CA GLY A 254 -0.78 -14.65 -23.59
C GLY A 254 0.17 -13.56 -23.06
N PHE A 255 1.37 -13.54 -23.60
CA PHE A 255 2.45 -12.66 -23.14
C PHE A 255 2.37 -11.30 -23.84
N THR A 256 2.15 -10.22 -23.07
CA THR A 256 2.28 -8.84 -23.55
C THR A 256 3.59 -8.22 -23.08
N LEU A 257 4.28 -7.52 -23.97
CA LEU A 257 5.50 -6.80 -23.61
C LEU A 257 5.14 -5.58 -22.74
N LYS A 258 5.98 -5.30 -21.74
CA LYS A 258 5.86 -4.07 -20.96
C LYS A 258 6.08 -2.85 -21.88
N PRO A 259 5.16 -1.87 -21.90
CA PRO A 259 5.17 -0.77 -22.87
C PRO A 259 6.32 0.21 -22.64
N ALA A 260 6.78 0.39 -21.39
CA ALA A 260 7.87 1.27 -21.04
C ALA A 260 8.64 0.76 -19.83
N PRO A 261 9.87 1.23 -19.55
CA PRO A 261 10.52 0.98 -18.28
C PRO A 261 9.69 1.57 -17.13
N LEU A 262 9.55 0.81 -16.04
CA LEU A 262 8.98 1.29 -14.79
C LEU A 262 10.09 1.34 -13.74
N SER A 263 10.33 2.51 -13.18
CA SER A 263 11.26 2.72 -12.07
C SER A 263 10.51 2.86 -10.76
N MET A 264 11.07 2.36 -9.67
CA MET A 264 10.45 2.41 -8.36
C MET A 264 11.47 2.78 -7.28
N ILE A 265 11.05 3.66 -6.38
CA ILE A 265 11.68 3.88 -5.08
C ILE A 265 10.69 3.39 -4.02
N ARG A 266 11.17 2.60 -3.07
CA ARG A 266 10.40 2.13 -1.94
C ARG A 266 11.04 2.64 -0.65
N GLN A 267 10.27 3.39 0.13
CA GLN A 267 10.67 3.87 1.44
C GLN A 267 9.83 3.18 2.51
N LEU A 268 10.49 2.52 3.43
CA LEU A 268 9.85 1.96 4.62
C LEU A 268 9.65 3.05 5.65
N VAL A 269 8.49 3.09 6.25
CA VAL A 269 8.10 4.00 7.32
C VAL A 269 7.54 3.19 8.46
N ARG A 270 8.16 3.24 9.62
CA ARG A 270 7.62 2.59 10.82
C ARG A 270 6.70 3.56 11.55
N LEU A 271 5.41 3.22 11.62
CA LEU A 271 4.44 3.94 12.43
C LEU A 271 4.42 3.35 13.82
N THR A 272 4.72 4.17 14.82
CA THR A 272 4.65 3.79 16.23
C THR A 272 3.27 4.11 16.80
N SER A 273 2.83 3.34 17.80
CA SER A 273 1.66 3.73 18.59
C SER A 273 1.94 5.09 19.25
N GLY A 274 1.00 6.02 19.11
CA GLY A 274 1.11 7.28 19.83
C GLY A 274 1.20 7.02 21.33
N SER A 275 2.15 7.63 22.02
CA SER A 275 2.14 7.64 23.49
C SER A 275 0.87 8.37 23.96
N GLU A 276 -0.06 7.64 24.60
CA GLU A 276 -1.15 8.23 25.36
C GLU A 276 -0.64 9.17 26.46
#